data_ae04ce47f6b859de73d060f8da947427
#
_entry.id   ae04ce47f6b859de73d060f8da947427
#
_cell.length_a   1.000
_cell.length_b   1.000
_cell.length_c   1.000
_cell.angle_alpha   90.00
_cell.angle_beta   90.00
_cell.angle_gamma   90.00
#
_symmetry.space_group_name_H-M   'P 1'
#
loop_
_entity.id
_entity.type
_entity.pdbx_description
1 polymer ?
#
loop_
_entity_poly.entity_id
_entity_poly.type
_entity_poly.pdbx_seq_one_letter_code
_entity_poly.pdbx_strand_id
1 'polypeptide(L)'
;MTLLSVKNLNITYKNKEKEVYAVDDISFDMESGDSLGIVGESGSGKSTLAMGILRLLSPKTAQISGNAFFKENDLLAMSKDEFNKLRWKHISVVFQKSMNTLSPIHKIGDQLEDIYKVHEPKATKEQIKGRVL
;
A
#
# COMPACT_ATOMS: atom_id res chain seq x y z
N MET A 1 -13.48 -10.27 -13.58
CA MET A 1 -13.30 -10.71 -12.18
C MET A 1 -12.70 -9.55 -11.41
N THR A 2 -13.43 -9.04 -10.42
CA THR A 2 -13.05 -7.84 -9.67
C THR A 2 -11.73 -8.08 -8.93
N LEU A 3 -10.75 -7.24 -9.20
CA LEU A 3 -9.42 -7.30 -8.60
C LEU A 3 -9.36 -6.50 -7.30
N LEU A 4 -9.90 -5.27 -7.33
CA LEU A 4 -9.98 -4.37 -6.19
C LEU A 4 -11.39 -3.80 -6.10
N SER A 5 -12.00 -3.88 -4.93
CA SER A 5 -13.32 -3.29 -4.64
C SER A 5 -13.22 -2.45 -3.39
N VAL A 6 -13.45 -1.16 -3.51
CA VAL A 6 -13.47 -0.22 -2.40
C VAL A 6 -14.92 0.19 -2.15
N LYS A 7 -15.36 0.13 -0.88
CA LYS A 7 -16.76 0.40 -0.51
C LYS A 7 -16.84 1.33 0.70
N ASN A 8 -17.53 2.44 0.50
CA ASN A 8 -17.82 3.46 1.52
C ASN A 8 -16.57 3.83 2.34
N LEU A 9 -15.43 3.99 1.65
CA LEU A 9 -14.16 4.28 2.29
C LEU A 9 -14.14 5.72 2.79
N ASN A 10 -13.86 5.86 4.08
CA ASN A 10 -13.69 7.14 4.74
C ASN A 10 -12.34 7.18 5.42
N ILE A 11 -11.64 8.31 5.30
CA ILE A 11 -10.36 8.54 5.98
C ILE A 11 -10.37 9.92 6.61
N THR A 12 -10.21 9.93 7.93
CA THR A 12 -10.21 11.15 8.73
C THR A 12 -8.89 11.28 9.47
N TYR A 13 -8.25 12.42 9.37
CA TYR A 13 -7.10 12.76 10.22
C TYR A 13 -7.58 13.44 11.48
N LYS A 14 -7.11 12.94 12.63
CA LYS A 14 -7.37 13.54 13.95
C LYS A 14 -6.12 14.17 14.51
N ASN A 15 -6.23 15.45 14.82
CA ASN A 15 -5.29 16.19 15.65
C ASN A 15 -6.02 16.69 16.88
N LYS A 16 -5.29 17.10 17.95
CA LYS A 16 -5.88 17.55 19.21
C LYS A 16 -6.91 18.68 19.06
N GLU A 17 -6.85 19.44 17.97
CA GLU A 17 -7.69 20.63 17.75
C GLU A 17 -8.64 20.52 16.55
N LYS A 18 -8.37 19.60 15.60
CA LYS A 18 -9.17 19.51 14.37
C LYS A 18 -9.27 18.07 13.87
N GLU A 19 -10.42 17.80 13.31
CA GLU A 19 -10.71 16.62 12.52
C GLU A 19 -10.81 17.02 11.04
N VAL A 20 -10.05 16.34 10.17
CA VAL A 20 -10.03 16.62 8.73
C VAL A 20 -10.48 15.39 7.99
N TYR A 21 -11.61 15.50 7.32
CA TYR A 21 -12.15 14.47 6.43
C TYR A 21 -11.40 14.55 5.10
N ALA A 22 -10.44 13.65 4.92
CA ALA A 22 -9.57 13.64 3.74
C ALA A 22 -10.14 12.78 2.60
N VAL A 23 -10.91 11.75 2.94
CA VAL A 23 -11.65 10.88 2.02
C VAL A 23 -13.02 10.66 2.62
N ASP A 24 -14.07 10.88 1.85
CA ASP A 24 -15.47 10.82 2.29
C ASP A 24 -16.28 9.96 1.33
N ASP A 25 -16.78 8.83 1.83
CA ASP A 25 -17.67 7.88 1.17
C ASP A 25 -17.25 7.47 -0.25
N ILE A 26 -16.00 7.12 -0.45
CA ILE A 26 -15.48 6.72 -1.76
C ILE A 26 -15.73 5.23 -2.01
N SER A 27 -16.34 4.95 -3.17
CA SER A 27 -16.58 3.58 -3.65
C SER A 27 -16.21 3.45 -5.12
N PHE A 28 -15.50 2.37 -5.47
CA PHE A 28 -15.18 2.00 -6.86
C PHE A 28 -14.75 0.54 -6.95
N ASP A 29 -14.85 -0.01 -8.14
CA ASP A 29 -14.38 -1.34 -8.48
C ASP A 29 -13.37 -1.29 -9.62
N MET A 30 -12.38 -2.20 -9.61
CA MET A 30 -11.40 -2.42 -10.67
C MET A 30 -11.37 -3.89 -11.04
N GLU A 31 -11.44 -4.17 -12.33
CA GLU A 31 -11.23 -5.51 -12.87
C GLU A 31 -9.73 -5.80 -13.09
N SER A 32 -9.41 -7.08 -13.27
CA SER A 32 -8.03 -7.47 -13.63
C SER A 32 -7.67 -6.95 -15.02
N GLY A 33 -6.56 -6.21 -15.12
CA GLY A 33 -6.09 -5.59 -16.36
C GLY A 33 -6.53 -4.13 -16.53
N ASP A 34 -7.38 -3.60 -15.64
CA ASP A 34 -7.80 -2.21 -15.70
C ASP A 34 -6.71 -1.23 -15.25
N SER A 35 -6.89 0.01 -15.68
CA SER A 35 -6.14 1.17 -15.20
C SER A 35 -7.12 2.21 -14.67
N LEU A 36 -6.93 2.64 -13.41
CA LEU A 36 -7.76 3.68 -12.77
C LEU A 36 -6.94 4.96 -12.57
N GLY A 37 -7.39 6.04 -13.19
CA GLY A 37 -6.85 7.39 -12.96
C GLY A 37 -7.60 8.11 -11.85
N ILE A 38 -6.88 8.63 -10.84
CA ILE A 38 -7.43 9.48 -9.79
C ILE A 38 -6.96 10.90 -10.01
N VAL A 39 -7.88 11.81 -10.36
CA VAL A 39 -7.58 13.21 -10.67
C VAL A 39 -8.25 14.14 -9.65
N GLY A 40 -7.69 15.32 -9.47
CA GLY A 40 -8.21 16.34 -8.54
C GLY A 40 -7.12 17.34 -8.16
N GLU A 41 -7.51 18.40 -7.48
CA GLU A 41 -6.61 19.46 -7.02
C GLU A 41 -5.60 18.97 -5.96
N SER A 42 -4.54 19.76 -5.73
CA SER A 42 -3.61 19.49 -4.63
C SER A 42 -4.37 19.54 -3.29
N GLY A 43 -4.13 18.56 -2.43
CA GLY A 43 -4.83 18.46 -1.14
C GLY A 43 -6.22 17.79 -1.18
N SER A 44 -6.72 17.37 -2.34
CA SER A 44 -8.04 16.73 -2.46
C SER A 44 -8.14 15.28 -1.96
N GLY A 45 -7.11 14.74 -1.31
CA GLY A 45 -7.15 13.40 -0.70
C GLY A 45 -6.69 12.24 -1.58
N LYS A 46 -6.26 12.46 -2.84
CA LYS A 46 -5.82 11.39 -3.76
C LYS A 46 -4.75 10.47 -3.18
N SER A 47 -3.68 11.05 -2.66
CA SER A 47 -2.59 10.29 -2.02
C SER A 47 -3.05 9.62 -0.73
N THR A 48 -3.93 10.29 0.03
CA THR A 48 -4.53 9.73 1.25
C THR A 48 -5.36 8.50 0.94
N LEU A 49 -6.17 8.54 -0.13
CA LEU A 49 -6.96 7.40 -0.58
C LEU A 49 -6.06 6.19 -0.91
N ALA A 50 -5.04 6.39 -1.76
CA ALA A 50 -4.11 5.33 -2.11
C ALA A 50 -3.35 4.78 -0.89
N MET A 51 -2.82 5.66 -0.02
CA MET A 51 -2.11 5.26 1.19
C MET A 51 -3.02 4.57 2.21
N GLY A 52 -4.30 4.94 2.28
CA GLY A 52 -5.29 4.30 3.13
C GLY A 52 -5.55 2.85 2.71
N ILE A 53 -5.85 2.62 1.44
CA ILE A 53 -6.06 1.28 0.86
C ILE A 53 -4.82 0.40 1.09
N LEU A 54 -3.62 0.96 0.94
CA LEU A 54 -2.34 0.26 1.11
C LEU A 54 -1.88 0.15 2.57
N ARG A 55 -2.71 0.62 3.52
CA ARG A 55 -2.39 0.62 4.96
C ARG A 55 -1.04 1.26 5.30
N LEU A 56 -0.70 2.34 4.61
CA LEU A 56 0.53 3.11 4.83
C LEU A 56 0.31 4.32 5.76
N LEU A 57 -0.92 4.62 6.11
CA LEU A 57 -1.25 5.67 7.07
C LEU A 57 -1.03 5.18 8.51
N SER A 58 -0.55 6.08 9.37
CA SER A 58 -0.37 5.78 10.78
C SER A 58 -1.72 5.70 11.50
N PRO A 59 -2.06 4.62 12.20
CA PRO A 59 -3.29 4.52 12.97
C PRO A 59 -3.36 5.51 14.15
N LYS A 60 -2.24 6.14 14.50
CA LYS A 60 -2.20 7.20 15.53
C LYS A 60 -2.76 8.53 15.05
N THR A 61 -2.74 8.77 13.74
CA THR A 61 -3.11 10.05 13.13
C THR A 61 -4.27 9.96 12.16
N ALA A 62 -4.53 8.77 11.61
CA ALA A 62 -5.59 8.54 10.64
C ALA A 62 -6.54 7.44 11.13
N GLN A 63 -7.83 7.71 11.02
CA GLN A 63 -8.88 6.71 11.16
C GLN A 63 -9.40 6.35 9.79
N ILE A 64 -9.57 5.06 9.54
CA ILE A 64 -10.06 4.52 8.27
C ILE A 64 -11.28 3.67 8.59
N SER A 65 -12.38 3.87 7.85
CA SER A 65 -13.57 3.04 7.90
C SER A 65 -14.07 2.73 6.49
N GLY A 66 -14.94 1.74 6.36
CA GLY A 66 -15.33 1.15 5.09
C GLY A 66 -14.54 -0.12 4.80
N ASN A 67 -14.53 -0.57 3.55
CA ASN A 67 -13.87 -1.81 3.15
C ASN A 67 -13.02 -1.59 1.89
N ALA A 68 -11.95 -2.38 1.79
CA ALA A 68 -11.11 -2.44 0.59
C ALA A 68 -10.76 -3.91 0.32
N PHE A 69 -11.45 -4.54 -0.62
CA PHE A 69 -11.26 -5.93 -0.97
C PHE A 69 -10.26 -6.07 -2.12
N PHE A 70 -9.19 -6.79 -1.89
CA PHE A 70 -8.32 -7.30 -2.95
C PHE A 70 -8.75 -8.75 -3.23
N LYS A 71 -9.38 -8.96 -4.38
CA LYS A 71 -10.12 -10.19 -4.67
C LYS A 71 -11.20 -10.40 -3.59
N GLU A 72 -11.08 -11.45 -2.79
CA GLU A 72 -12.03 -11.78 -1.72
C GLU A 72 -11.57 -11.34 -0.32
N ASN A 73 -10.37 -10.76 -0.21
CA ASN A 73 -9.74 -10.45 1.07
C ASN A 73 -9.89 -8.96 1.39
N ASP A 74 -10.52 -8.63 2.52
CA ASP A 74 -10.59 -7.26 3.00
C ASP A 74 -9.24 -6.82 3.56
N LEU A 75 -8.55 -5.96 2.80
CA LEU A 75 -7.23 -5.45 3.14
C LEU A 75 -7.21 -4.69 4.48
N LEU A 76 -8.31 -4.04 4.84
CA LEU A 76 -8.40 -3.25 6.07
C LEU A 76 -8.63 -4.10 7.30
N ALA A 77 -9.31 -5.25 7.15
CA ALA A 77 -9.60 -6.19 8.24
C ALA A 77 -8.48 -7.21 8.49
N MET A 78 -7.58 -7.43 7.51
CA MET A 78 -6.47 -8.40 7.65
C MET A 78 -5.54 -8.06 8.81
N SER A 79 -4.94 -9.07 9.42
CA SER A 79 -3.81 -8.90 10.32
C SER A 79 -2.60 -8.29 9.58
N LYS A 80 -1.66 -7.71 10.34
CA LYS A 80 -0.43 -7.14 9.77
C LYS A 80 0.39 -8.19 8.99
N ASP A 81 0.45 -9.41 9.52
CA ASP A 81 1.26 -10.50 8.93
C ASP A 81 0.64 -11.01 7.63
N GLU A 82 -0.69 -11.13 7.57
CA GLU A 82 -1.40 -11.49 6.34
C GLU A 82 -1.20 -10.43 5.25
N PHE A 83 -1.36 -9.15 5.61
CA PHE A 83 -1.15 -8.05 4.67
C PHE A 83 0.30 -7.98 4.18
N ASN A 84 1.29 -8.24 5.03
CA ASN A 84 2.71 -8.26 4.64
C ASN A 84 3.01 -9.36 3.61
N LYS A 85 2.29 -10.48 3.61
CA LYS A 85 2.42 -11.54 2.58
C LYS A 85 1.93 -11.07 1.20
N LEU A 86 1.00 -10.12 1.15
CA LEU A 86 0.51 -9.54 -0.11
C LEU A 86 1.44 -8.45 -0.65
N ARG A 87 2.10 -7.71 0.23
CA ARG A 87 3.04 -6.66 -0.15
C ARG A 87 4.14 -7.23 -1.02
N TRP A 88 4.56 -6.49 -2.02
CA TRP A 88 5.61 -6.81 -3.01
C TRP A 88 5.28 -7.97 -3.96
N LYS A 89 4.53 -8.95 -3.50
CA LYS A 89 4.16 -10.12 -4.29
C LYS A 89 2.90 -9.87 -5.15
N HIS A 90 1.92 -9.21 -4.59
CA HIS A 90 0.62 -8.95 -5.22
C HIS A 90 0.27 -7.47 -5.28
N ILE A 91 0.77 -6.68 -4.36
CA ILE A 91 0.51 -5.25 -4.26
C ILE A 91 1.83 -4.52 -4.08
N SER A 92 2.14 -3.55 -4.93
CA SER A 92 3.31 -2.70 -4.83
C SER A 92 2.94 -1.23 -5.03
N VAL A 93 3.83 -0.34 -4.62
CA VAL A 93 3.66 1.11 -4.73
C VAL A 93 4.92 1.74 -5.31
N VAL A 94 4.74 2.66 -6.24
CA VAL A 94 5.81 3.54 -6.74
C VAL A 94 5.50 4.95 -6.29
N PHE A 95 6.35 5.53 -5.44
CA PHE A 95 6.18 6.88 -4.94
C PHE A 95 6.73 7.92 -5.91
N GLN A 96 6.11 9.11 -5.93
CA GLN A 96 6.53 10.22 -6.78
C GLN A 96 7.98 10.66 -6.52
N LYS A 97 8.45 10.56 -5.27
CA LYS A 97 9.85 10.86 -4.86
C LYS A 97 10.58 9.58 -4.48
N SER A 98 10.83 8.71 -5.46
CA SER A 98 11.47 7.41 -5.25
C SER A 98 12.97 7.49 -4.89
N MET A 99 13.63 8.64 -5.11
CA MET A 99 15.05 8.83 -4.84
C MET A 99 15.44 8.61 -3.36
N ASN A 100 14.51 8.83 -2.42
CA ASN A 100 14.75 8.64 -0.98
C ASN A 100 14.22 7.30 -0.46
N THR A 101 13.82 6.40 -1.33
CA THR A 101 13.23 5.10 -0.93
C THR A 101 14.29 4.11 -0.48
N LEU A 102 15.49 4.20 -1.06
CA LEU A 102 16.63 3.37 -0.70
C LEU A 102 17.46 4.06 0.40
N SER A 103 17.93 3.27 1.36
CA SER A 103 18.82 3.75 2.41
C SER A 103 20.18 4.13 1.81
N PRO A 104 20.67 5.39 2.00
CA PRO A 104 21.94 5.82 1.43
C PRO A 104 23.17 5.19 2.11
N ILE A 105 22.98 4.60 3.30
CA ILE A 105 24.07 4.00 4.10
C ILE A 105 24.24 2.50 3.84
N HIS A 106 23.33 1.85 3.11
CA HIS A 106 23.39 0.43 2.77
C HIS A 106 23.57 0.24 1.27
N LYS A 107 24.28 -0.80 0.87
CA LYS A 107 24.40 -1.16 -0.54
C LYS A 107 23.03 -1.53 -1.11
N ILE A 108 22.76 -1.12 -2.36
CA ILE A 108 21.50 -1.40 -3.03
C ILE A 108 21.25 -2.92 -3.12
N GLY A 109 22.28 -3.70 -3.44
CA GLY A 109 22.19 -5.16 -3.50
C GLY A 109 21.71 -5.77 -2.19
N ASP A 110 22.26 -5.34 -1.05
CA ASP A 110 21.88 -5.85 0.28
C ASP A 110 20.40 -5.54 0.58
N GLN A 111 19.92 -4.35 0.24
CA GLN A 111 18.51 -3.96 0.43
C GLN A 111 17.56 -4.80 -0.42
N LEU A 112 17.94 -5.08 -1.67
CA LEU A 112 17.14 -5.93 -2.57
C LEU A 112 17.16 -7.39 -2.12
N GLU A 113 18.31 -7.89 -1.67
CA GLU A 113 18.42 -9.23 -1.10
C GLU A 113 17.53 -9.41 0.13
N ASP A 114 17.47 -8.41 1.02
CA ASP A 114 16.65 -8.48 2.22
C ASP A 114 15.15 -8.51 1.89
N ILE A 115 14.71 -7.74 0.89
CA ILE A 115 13.34 -7.79 0.39
C ILE A 115 13.03 -9.20 -0.16
N TYR A 116 13.94 -9.76 -0.96
CA TYR A 116 13.74 -11.08 -1.53
C TYR A 116 13.64 -12.18 -0.45
N LYS A 117 14.49 -12.13 0.57
CA LYS A 117 14.49 -13.08 1.71
C LYS A 117 13.17 -13.07 2.50
N VAL A 118 12.53 -11.90 2.64
CA VAL A 118 11.25 -11.78 3.34
C VAL A 118 10.16 -12.61 2.63
N HIS A 119 10.18 -12.64 1.29
CA HIS A 119 9.16 -13.34 0.49
C HIS A 119 9.53 -14.79 0.14
N GLU A 120 10.82 -15.07 0.10
CA GLU A 120 11.36 -16.41 -0.22
C GLU A 120 12.40 -16.84 0.83
N PRO A 121 11.95 -17.11 2.08
CA PRO A 121 12.86 -17.38 3.21
C PRO A 121 13.68 -18.66 3.05
N LYS A 122 13.32 -19.55 2.12
CA LYS A 122 14.03 -20.78 1.82
C LYS A 122 15.02 -20.66 0.66
N ALA A 123 15.09 -19.47 0.02
CA ALA A 123 16.00 -19.26 -1.11
C ALA A 123 17.47 -19.31 -0.68
N THR A 124 18.29 -19.96 -1.47
CA THR A 124 19.75 -19.99 -1.26
C THR A 124 20.38 -18.65 -1.64
N LYS A 125 21.57 -18.36 -1.13
CA LYS A 125 22.32 -17.14 -1.48
C LYS A 125 22.55 -17.01 -3.00
N GLU A 126 22.77 -18.12 -3.68
CA GLU A 126 22.98 -18.14 -5.14
C GLU A 126 21.69 -17.79 -5.89
N GLN A 127 20.56 -18.34 -5.47
CA GLN A 127 19.25 -18.03 -6.04
C GLN A 127 18.91 -16.55 -5.83
N ILE A 128 19.19 -16.00 -4.65
CA ILE A 128 18.96 -14.58 -4.33
C ILE A 128 19.81 -13.70 -5.24
N LYS A 129 21.13 -13.97 -5.32
CA LYS A 129 22.03 -13.22 -6.21
C LYS A 129 21.61 -13.25 -7.67
N GLY A 130 21.23 -14.41 -8.20
CA GLY A 130 20.81 -14.55 -9.59
C GLY A 130 19.48 -13.85 -9.93
N ARG A 131 18.71 -13.43 -8.93
CA ARG A 131 17.45 -12.67 -9.11
C ARG A 131 17.60 -11.17 -8.87
N VAL A 132 18.60 -10.78 -8.08
CA VAL A 132 18.81 -9.38 -7.64
C VAL A 132 19.83 -8.66 -8.54
N LEU A 133 20.75 -9.39 -9.15
CA LEU A 133 21.77 -8.90 -10.11
C LEU A 133 21.42 -9.32 -11.53
#